data_621acb387095a5b67e7995f7daa82619
#
_entry.id   621acb387095a5b67e7995f7daa82619
#
_cell.length_a   1.000
_cell.length_b   1.000
_cell.length_c   1.000
_cell.angle_alpha   90.00
_cell.angle_beta   90.00
_cell.angle_gamma   90.00
#
_symmetry.space_group_name_H-M   'P 1'
#
loop_
_entity.id
_entity.type
_entity.pdbx_description
1 polymer ?
#
loop_
_entity_poly.entity_id
_entity_poly.type
_entity_poly.pdbx_seq_one_letter_code
_entity_poly.pdbx_strand_id
1 'polypeptide(L)'
;MNHKQLRLETPPLVEREYFTDPQHAVDRLRGLYDQAANFLTQHFLRALGGEAPQARYRAFYPEVRLTTTSHVKADSRLAFGHVTLPGTYAATITRPDLFANYLREQFALLMRNHGVSIGVGVSDTPMPVHFAVATRTDLNVPQEGVLDFSLRDVFDVPDLNTVNDDIVNGVAVPAPDGTQQLAPFTAQRVDYSLARLSHYTATAAEHFQNFVLFTNYQFYVDEFEAFARAALANPALGYSAFVAPGNQIIDSPDGEILPLPKMPQMPSYHLKREGSQGITLVNIGVGPSNAKTATDHIAVLRPHAWLMVGHCAGLRNSQSLGDFVLAHAYLREDNVLNDDLPVWVPVPPLAEVQVALEEAVAEITQLQGYELKRIMRTGTVATIDNRNWELRDQSGPIHRLSLSRAIALDMESATIAANGFRFRVPYGTLLCVSDKPLHGELKLPGMATDFYRTQVSNHLLIGVRAMEKLRDMPLSRIHSRKLRSFHETAFM
;
A
#
# COMPACT_ATOMS: atom_id res chain seq x y z
N MET A 1 27.60 -35.43 -11.63
CA MET A 1 28.01 -34.34 -12.55
C MET A 1 29.16 -33.58 -11.92
N ASN A 2 30.29 -33.38 -12.63
CA ASN A 2 31.39 -32.58 -12.14
C ASN A 2 30.89 -31.13 -11.97
N HIS A 3 30.82 -30.61 -10.74
CA HIS A 3 30.54 -29.23 -10.45
C HIS A 3 31.68 -28.33 -10.95
N LYS A 4 31.77 -28.13 -12.28
CA LYS A 4 32.58 -27.04 -12.82
C LYS A 4 31.90 -25.77 -12.34
N GLN A 5 32.61 -24.99 -11.51
CA GLN A 5 32.16 -23.67 -11.07
C GLN A 5 31.91 -22.83 -12.33
N LEU A 6 30.65 -22.50 -12.59
CA LEU A 6 30.27 -21.67 -13.75
C LEU A 6 30.97 -20.32 -13.66
N ARG A 7 31.50 -19.81 -14.78
CA ARG A 7 32.05 -18.47 -14.84
C ARG A 7 30.94 -17.46 -14.63
N LEU A 8 31.18 -16.42 -13.79
CA LEU A 8 30.25 -15.33 -13.63
C LEU A 8 30.23 -14.43 -14.88
N GLU A 9 29.03 -14.15 -15.37
CA GLU A 9 28.78 -13.25 -16.49
C GLU A 9 27.78 -12.17 -16.06
N THR A 10 28.13 -10.90 -16.32
CA THR A 10 27.36 -9.70 -15.92
C THR A 10 27.21 -8.75 -17.10
N PRO A 11 26.19 -7.87 -17.12
CA PRO A 11 26.17 -6.73 -18.03
C PRO A 11 27.45 -5.89 -17.89
N PRO A 12 27.82 -5.13 -18.93
CA PRO A 12 28.95 -4.20 -18.83
C PRO A 12 28.81 -3.25 -17.64
N LEU A 13 29.91 -3.05 -16.92
CA LEU A 13 29.98 -2.09 -15.82
C LEU A 13 29.85 -0.66 -16.38
N VAL A 14 29.08 0.16 -15.69
CA VAL A 14 28.81 1.54 -16.05
C VAL A 14 29.18 2.45 -14.88
N GLU A 15 29.88 3.54 -15.16
CA GLU A 15 30.22 4.55 -14.15
C GLU A 15 28.97 5.28 -13.65
N ARG A 16 29.02 5.76 -12.41
CA ARG A 16 27.98 6.61 -11.82
C ARG A 16 27.98 7.99 -12.46
N GLU A 17 26.83 8.44 -12.90
CA GLU A 17 26.61 9.76 -13.47
C GLU A 17 25.82 10.64 -12.51
N TYR A 18 26.05 11.96 -12.52
CA TYR A 18 25.40 12.91 -11.63
C TYR A 18 24.51 13.88 -12.41
N PHE A 19 23.27 14.03 -11.93
CA PHE A 19 22.23 14.80 -12.60
C PHE A 19 21.71 15.93 -11.71
N THR A 20 21.48 17.10 -12.33
CA THR A 20 20.81 18.25 -11.71
C THR A 20 19.38 18.41 -12.21
N ASP A 21 18.98 17.59 -13.17
CA ASP A 21 17.61 17.51 -13.68
C ASP A 21 16.98 16.18 -13.24
N PRO A 22 15.80 16.21 -12.57
CA PRO A 22 15.14 15.01 -12.08
C PRO A 22 14.71 14.04 -13.18
N GLN A 23 14.30 14.56 -14.36
CA GLN A 23 13.85 13.72 -15.46
C GLN A 23 15.02 12.92 -16.06
N HIS A 24 16.16 13.57 -16.27
CA HIS A 24 17.35 12.89 -16.78
C HIS A 24 17.87 11.81 -15.83
N ALA A 25 17.76 12.02 -14.50
CA ALA A 25 18.09 11.00 -13.52
C ALA A 25 17.14 9.79 -13.62
N VAL A 26 15.83 10.00 -13.81
CA VAL A 26 14.85 8.93 -14.02
C VAL A 26 15.08 8.17 -15.31
N ASP A 27 15.39 8.87 -16.41
CA ASP A 27 15.66 8.25 -17.70
C ASP A 27 16.93 7.37 -17.65
N ARG A 28 17.95 7.84 -16.93
CA ARG A 28 19.16 7.03 -16.69
C ARG A 28 18.88 5.78 -15.87
N LEU A 29 18.06 5.89 -14.79
CA LEU A 29 17.63 4.75 -14.00
C LEU A 29 16.88 3.72 -14.85
N ARG A 30 15.99 4.18 -15.73
CA ARG A 30 15.25 3.29 -16.65
C ARG A 30 16.21 2.55 -17.57
N GLY A 31 17.18 3.24 -18.19
CA GLY A 31 18.18 2.59 -19.04
C GLY A 31 18.97 1.50 -18.32
N LEU A 32 19.42 1.75 -17.08
CA LEU A 32 20.16 0.76 -16.28
C LEU A 32 19.28 -0.42 -15.86
N TYR A 33 18.05 -0.16 -15.44
CA TYR A 33 17.10 -1.21 -15.07
C TYR A 33 16.76 -2.11 -16.26
N ASP A 34 16.47 -1.49 -17.43
CA ASP A 34 16.15 -2.21 -18.65
C ASP A 34 17.32 -3.07 -19.12
N GLN A 35 18.55 -2.56 -19.04
CA GLN A 35 19.75 -3.34 -19.36
C GLN A 35 19.88 -4.57 -18.47
N ALA A 36 19.73 -4.43 -17.16
CA ALA A 36 19.82 -5.52 -16.20
C ALA A 36 18.71 -6.55 -16.40
N ALA A 37 17.46 -6.13 -16.48
CA ALA A 37 16.31 -7.00 -16.65
C ALA A 37 16.32 -7.74 -18.00
N ASN A 38 16.66 -7.06 -19.09
CA ASN A 38 16.76 -7.69 -20.41
C ASN A 38 17.90 -8.73 -20.47
N PHE A 39 19.05 -8.43 -19.86
CA PHE A 39 20.16 -9.39 -19.77
C PHE A 39 19.71 -10.70 -19.10
N LEU A 40 19.11 -10.62 -17.93
CA LEU A 40 18.64 -11.80 -17.21
C LEU A 40 17.53 -12.54 -17.97
N THR A 41 16.55 -11.80 -18.50
CA THR A 41 15.42 -12.39 -19.25
C THR A 41 15.90 -13.12 -20.51
N GLN A 42 16.84 -12.58 -21.27
CA GLN A 42 17.37 -13.22 -22.47
C GLN A 42 18.06 -14.54 -22.15
N HIS A 43 18.94 -14.57 -21.13
CA HIS A 43 19.61 -15.79 -20.72
C HIS A 43 18.65 -16.83 -20.14
N PHE A 44 17.65 -16.40 -19.39
CA PHE A 44 16.60 -17.26 -18.85
C PHE A 44 15.75 -17.89 -19.96
N LEU A 45 15.32 -17.12 -20.96
CA LEU A 45 14.52 -17.63 -22.08
C LEU A 45 15.31 -18.63 -22.95
N ARG A 46 16.63 -18.41 -23.16
CA ARG A 46 17.48 -19.40 -23.83
C ARG A 46 17.57 -20.71 -23.05
N ALA A 47 17.77 -20.61 -21.74
CA ALA A 47 17.84 -21.79 -20.88
C ALA A 47 16.49 -22.53 -20.83
N LEU A 48 15.36 -21.82 -20.80
CA LEU A 48 14.02 -22.39 -20.88
C LEU A 48 13.76 -23.05 -22.25
N GLY A 49 14.35 -22.55 -23.33
CA GLY A 49 14.34 -23.12 -24.69
C GLY A 49 15.22 -24.34 -24.87
N GLY A 50 15.89 -24.84 -23.81
CA GLY A 50 16.71 -26.06 -23.83
C GLY A 50 18.21 -25.80 -24.09
N GLU A 51 18.68 -24.54 -24.15
CA GLU A 51 20.11 -24.25 -24.22
C GLU A 51 20.74 -24.47 -22.84
N ALA A 52 21.76 -25.34 -22.78
CA ALA A 52 22.47 -25.57 -21.52
C ALA A 52 23.19 -24.30 -21.06
N PRO A 53 22.98 -23.82 -19.81
CA PRO A 53 23.65 -22.62 -19.32
C PRO A 53 25.17 -22.75 -19.34
N GLN A 54 25.87 -21.77 -19.92
CA GLN A 54 27.32 -21.74 -20.04
C GLN A 54 28.00 -20.96 -18.92
N ALA A 55 27.25 -20.14 -18.18
CA ALA A 55 27.75 -19.28 -17.13
C ALA A 55 26.69 -19.12 -16.01
N ARG A 56 27.13 -18.56 -14.88
CA ARG A 56 26.24 -17.97 -13.88
C ARG A 56 25.97 -16.53 -14.30
N TYR A 57 24.71 -16.20 -14.54
CA TYR A 57 24.27 -14.88 -14.99
C TYR A 57 23.80 -14.05 -13.81
N ARG A 58 24.39 -12.88 -13.64
CA ARG A 58 24.05 -11.91 -12.58
C ARG A 58 23.89 -10.53 -13.16
N ALA A 59 22.84 -9.82 -12.76
CA ALA A 59 22.70 -8.39 -12.96
C ALA A 59 22.31 -7.74 -11.63
N PHE A 60 22.48 -6.42 -11.55
CA PHE A 60 22.28 -5.67 -10.33
C PHE A 60 21.22 -4.59 -10.53
N TYR A 61 20.51 -4.25 -9.45
CA TYR A 61 19.59 -3.11 -9.48
C TYR A 61 20.33 -1.80 -9.68
N PRO A 62 19.73 -0.82 -10.37
CA PRO A 62 20.22 0.55 -10.33
C PRO A 62 20.09 1.15 -8.94
N GLU A 63 20.94 2.10 -8.62
CA GLU A 63 21.00 2.83 -7.35
C GLU A 63 20.99 4.32 -7.59
N VAL A 64 20.28 5.04 -6.73
CA VAL A 64 20.43 6.49 -6.59
C VAL A 64 21.24 6.79 -5.34
N ARG A 65 22.12 7.79 -5.42
CA ARG A 65 22.96 8.24 -4.31
C ARG A 65 23.01 9.76 -4.26
N LEU A 66 22.98 10.30 -3.07
CA LEU A 66 23.26 11.72 -2.82
C LEU A 66 24.22 11.87 -1.64
N THR A 67 25.02 12.94 -1.66
CA THR A 67 25.86 13.32 -0.52
C THR A 67 25.59 14.78 -0.17
N THR A 68 25.36 15.04 1.11
CA THR A 68 25.24 16.40 1.63
C THR A 68 26.25 16.62 2.77
N THR A 69 26.86 17.81 2.79
CA THR A 69 27.88 18.19 3.77
C THR A 69 27.38 19.21 4.78
N SER A 70 26.15 19.68 4.64
CA SER A 70 25.61 20.75 5.48
C SER A 70 24.26 20.39 6.08
N HIS A 71 23.98 20.95 7.28
CA HIS A 71 22.65 20.95 7.89
C HIS A 71 21.80 22.04 7.24
N VAL A 72 21.24 21.76 6.09
CA VAL A 72 20.34 22.70 5.42
C VAL A 72 18.99 22.72 6.13
N LYS A 73 18.47 23.93 6.37
CA LYS A 73 17.10 24.09 6.89
C LYS A 73 16.12 23.76 5.75
N ALA A 74 15.72 22.49 5.67
CA ALA A 74 14.78 22.03 4.69
C ALA A 74 13.37 22.61 4.91
N ASP A 75 12.56 22.62 3.84
CA ASP A 75 11.13 22.93 3.95
C ASP A 75 10.42 21.84 4.77
N SER A 76 10.12 22.15 6.01
CA SER A 76 9.54 21.22 6.97
C SER A 76 8.02 21.09 6.87
N ARG A 77 7.38 21.66 5.84
CA ARG A 77 5.93 21.49 5.59
C ARG A 77 5.61 20.09 5.11
N LEU A 78 6.57 19.42 4.44
CA LEU A 78 6.45 18.03 4.02
C LEU A 78 7.10 17.10 5.05
N ALA A 79 6.55 15.91 5.19
CA ALA A 79 7.12 14.85 6.03
C ALA A 79 8.26 14.07 5.33
N PHE A 80 8.57 14.39 4.07
CA PHE A 80 9.56 13.72 3.22
C PHE A 80 10.30 14.74 2.34
N GLY A 81 11.22 14.27 1.51
CA GLY A 81 11.97 15.09 0.55
C GLY A 81 13.21 15.78 1.15
N HIS A 82 13.66 15.36 2.34
CA HIS A 82 14.89 15.88 2.96
C HIS A 82 15.55 14.84 3.85
N VAL A 83 16.86 14.95 4.02
CA VAL A 83 17.66 14.22 5.01
C VAL A 83 17.98 15.14 6.18
N THR A 84 18.08 14.60 7.40
CA THR A 84 18.25 15.41 8.61
C THR A 84 19.70 15.68 8.95
N LEU A 85 20.61 14.79 8.56
CA LEU A 85 22.03 14.87 8.89
C LEU A 85 22.90 14.92 7.62
N PRO A 86 24.07 15.57 7.66
CA PRO A 86 25.07 15.44 6.59
C PRO A 86 25.51 13.97 6.48
N GLY A 87 25.81 13.56 5.24
CA GLY A 87 26.22 12.19 4.97
C GLY A 87 25.94 11.76 3.54
N THR A 88 26.24 10.50 3.27
CA THR A 88 25.89 9.84 2.00
C THR A 88 24.68 8.96 2.21
N TYR A 89 23.74 9.05 1.28
CA TYR A 89 22.47 8.34 1.29
C TYR A 89 22.26 7.63 -0.03
N ALA A 90 21.73 6.40 -0.01
CA ALA A 90 21.48 5.63 -1.21
C ALA A 90 20.17 4.84 -1.13
N ALA A 91 19.62 4.52 -2.29
CA ALA A 91 18.50 3.59 -2.44
C ALA A 91 18.64 2.78 -3.72
N THR A 92 18.44 1.49 -3.64
CA THR A 92 18.23 0.63 -4.80
C THR A 92 16.84 0.87 -5.39
N ILE A 93 16.74 0.93 -6.72
CA ILE A 93 15.50 1.27 -7.42
C ILE A 93 15.07 0.11 -8.32
N THR A 94 13.79 -0.20 -8.28
CA THR A 94 13.13 -1.10 -9.23
C THR A 94 12.00 -0.40 -9.97
N ARG A 95 11.56 -0.97 -11.09
CA ARG A 95 10.41 -0.51 -11.87
C ARG A 95 10.35 1.02 -12.07
N PRO A 96 11.45 1.65 -12.58
CA PRO A 96 11.46 3.08 -12.80
C PRO A 96 10.45 3.56 -13.87
N ASP A 97 9.90 2.65 -14.66
CA ASP A 97 8.73 2.85 -15.52
C ASP A 97 7.46 3.14 -14.71
N LEU A 98 7.14 2.26 -13.75
CA LEU A 98 5.97 2.36 -12.87
C LEU A 98 6.08 3.57 -11.93
N PHE A 99 7.27 3.81 -11.39
CA PHE A 99 7.52 4.85 -10.37
C PHE A 99 8.07 6.16 -10.95
N ALA A 100 8.03 6.39 -12.27
CA ALA A 100 8.66 7.55 -12.92
C ALA A 100 8.23 8.90 -12.31
N ASN A 101 6.94 9.13 -12.15
CA ASN A 101 6.41 10.37 -11.58
C ASN A 101 6.82 10.55 -10.11
N TYR A 102 6.68 9.51 -9.32
CA TYR A 102 7.11 9.49 -7.91
C TYR A 102 8.61 9.81 -7.78
N LEU A 103 9.48 9.12 -8.52
CA LEU A 103 10.92 9.33 -8.46
C LEU A 103 11.30 10.75 -8.88
N ARG A 104 10.70 11.28 -9.94
CA ARG A 104 10.92 12.66 -10.39
C ARG A 104 10.58 13.67 -9.29
N GLU A 105 9.47 13.48 -8.60
CA GLU A 105 9.06 14.34 -7.48
C GLU A 105 10.02 14.24 -6.29
N GLN A 106 10.44 13.02 -5.91
CA GLN A 106 11.42 12.83 -4.84
C GLN A 106 12.76 13.48 -5.15
N PHE A 107 13.27 13.32 -6.38
CA PHE A 107 14.53 13.93 -6.80
C PHE A 107 14.44 15.46 -6.84
N ALA A 108 13.35 16.00 -7.37
CA ALA A 108 13.12 17.45 -7.37
C ALA A 108 13.10 18.05 -5.96
N LEU A 109 12.48 17.35 -5.01
CA LEU A 109 12.45 17.75 -3.60
C LEU A 109 13.85 17.74 -2.98
N LEU A 110 14.62 16.67 -3.16
CA LEU A 110 15.99 16.54 -2.63
C LEU A 110 16.92 17.59 -3.21
N MET A 111 16.91 17.76 -4.53
CA MET A 111 17.73 18.78 -5.21
C MET A 111 17.40 20.18 -4.68
N ARG A 112 16.12 20.51 -4.55
CA ARG A 112 15.66 21.80 -4.04
C ARG A 112 16.05 22.02 -2.57
N ASN A 113 15.88 21.00 -1.73
CA ASN A 113 16.09 21.15 -0.28
C ASN A 113 17.56 21.13 0.12
N HIS A 114 18.42 20.44 -0.62
CA HIS A 114 19.82 20.25 -0.28
C HIS A 114 20.81 20.90 -1.25
N GLY A 115 20.34 21.38 -2.42
CA GLY A 115 21.22 21.97 -3.44
C GLY A 115 22.23 20.98 -4.03
N VAL A 116 21.90 19.69 -4.09
CA VAL A 116 22.81 18.61 -4.53
C VAL A 116 22.34 17.97 -5.83
N SER A 117 23.29 17.37 -6.55
CA SER A 117 22.98 16.49 -7.69
C SER A 117 22.64 15.08 -7.20
N ILE A 118 21.88 14.35 -8.00
CA ILE A 118 21.57 12.93 -7.77
C ILE A 118 22.52 12.08 -8.61
N GLY A 119 23.30 11.23 -7.94
CA GLY A 119 24.14 10.21 -8.59
C GLY A 119 23.31 8.98 -8.94
N VAL A 120 23.38 8.54 -10.20
CA VAL A 120 22.71 7.32 -10.69
C VAL A 120 23.77 6.34 -11.17
N GLY A 121 23.73 5.11 -10.69
CA GLY A 121 24.69 4.06 -11.04
C GLY A 121 24.10 2.67 -10.81
N VAL A 122 24.94 1.67 -10.92
CA VAL A 122 24.60 0.27 -10.59
C VAL A 122 24.96 0.00 -9.14
N SER A 123 24.06 -0.67 -8.40
CA SER A 123 24.30 -1.10 -7.01
C SER A 123 25.11 -2.40 -6.97
N ASP A 124 25.40 -2.86 -5.77
CA ASP A 124 25.93 -4.22 -5.49
C ASP A 124 24.83 -5.24 -5.17
N THR A 125 23.55 -4.83 -5.20
CA THR A 125 22.40 -5.67 -4.88
C THR A 125 21.96 -6.48 -6.11
N PRO A 126 22.08 -7.81 -6.11
CA PRO A 126 21.68 -8.64 -7.24
C PRO A 126 20.18 -8.56 -7.52
N MET A 127 19.83 -8.54 -8.81
CA MET A 127 18.45 -8.64 -9.27
C MET A 127 18.06 -10.11 -9.43
N PRO A 128 17.07 -10.64 -8.69
CA PRO A 128 16.57 -11.98 -8.89
C PRO A 128 15.92 -12.17 -10.26
N VAL A 129 16.22 -13.30 -10.92
CA VAL A 129 15.66 -13.61 -12.26
C VAL A 129 14.12 -13.59 -12.27
N HIS A 130 13.49 -14.03 -11.17
CA HIS A 130 12.03 -14.02 -11.02
C HIS A 130 11.42 -12.63 -11.27
N PHE A 131 12.06 -11.59 -10.72
CA PHE A 131 11.56 -10.22 -10.84
C PHE A 131 11.88 -9.61 -12.22
N ALA A 132 13.04 -9.94 -12.79
CA ALA A 132 13.38 -9.52 -14.14
C ALA A 132 12.41 -10.09 -15.19
N VAL A 133 12.10 -11.39 -15.11
CA VAL A 133 11.20 -12.08 -16.07
C VAL A 133 9.76 -11.59 -15.93
N ALA A 134 9.25 -11.44 -14.71
CA ALA A 134 7.86 -11.01 -14.45
C ALA A 134 7.51 -9.64 -15.06
N THR A 135 8.51 -8.80 -15.31
CA THR A 135 8.30 -7.46 -15.90
C THR A 135 8.41 -7.44 -17.44
N ARG A 136 8.86 -8.52 -18.06
CA ARG A 136 9.21 -8.56 -19.49
C ARG A 136 8.43 -9.58 -20.30
N THR A 137 7.85 -10.57 -19.65
CA THR A 137 7.14 -11.66 -20.31
C THR A 137 5.92 -12.05 -19.48
N ASP A 138 4.92 -12.66 -20.13
CA ASP A 138 3.79 -13.31 -19.43
C ASP A 138 4.17 -14.66 -18.82
N LEU A 139 5.44 -15.05 -18.91
CA LEU A 139 5.95 -16.30 -18.40
C LEU A 139 6.35 -16.15 -16.93
N ASN A 140 5.94 -17.13 -16.14
CA ASN A 140 6.45 -17.30 -14.78
C ASN A 140 7.67 -18.20 -14.76
N VAL A 141 8.59 -17.95 -13.85
CA VAL A 141 9.70 -18.87 -13.60
C VAL A 141 9.14 -20.20 -13.12
N PRO A 142 9.42 -21.34 -13.81
CA PRO A 142 8.87 -22.62 -13.44
C PRO A 142 9.40 -23.09 -12.07
N GLN A 143 8.64 -23.99 -11.43
CA GLN A 143 9.05 -24.60 -10.18
C GLN A 143 10.34 -25.44 -10.36
N GLU A 144 11.09 -25.61 -9.28
CA GLU A 144 12.28 -26.47 -9.25
C GLU A 144 11.94 -27.90 -9.74
N GLY A 145 12.75 -28.44 -10.61
CA GLY A 145 12.55 -29.79 -11.22
C GLY A 145 11.92 -29.77 -12.62
N VAL A 146 11.46 -28.65 -13.12
CA VAL A 146 11.03 -28.50 -14.53
C VAL A 146 12.22 -28.21 -15.45
N LEU A 147 13.29 -27.60 -14.91
CA LEU A 147 14.51 -27.29 -15.62
C LEU A 147 15.54 -28.43 -15.38
N ASP A 148 16.39 -28.70 -16.38
CA ASP A 148 17.48 -29.68 -16.29
C ASP A 148 18.66 -29.18 -15.42
N PHE A 149 18.55 -28.02 -14.78
CA PHE A 149 19.55 -27.42 -13.92
C PHE A 149 18.90 -26.75 -12.70
N SER A 150 19.70 -26.57 -11.63
CA SER A 150 19.26 -25.75 -10.49
C SER A 150 19.27 -24.27 -10.85
N LEU A 151 18.14 -23.60 -10.68
CA LEU A 151 18.03 -22.16 -10.97
C LEU A 151 19.03 -21.33 -10.17
N ARG A 152 19.29 -21.72 -8.91
CA ARG A 152 20.25 -21.05 -8.00
C ARG A 152 21.70 -21.15 -8.44
N ASP A 153 22.05 -22.17 -9.21
CA ASP A 153 23.41 -22.32 -9.74
C ASP A 153 23.67 -21.36 -10.90
N VAL A 154 22.61 -20.96 -11.60
CA VAL A 154 22.70 -20.18 -12.84
C VAL A 154 22.30 -18.72 -12.65
N PHE A 155 21.34 -18.44 -11.78
CA PHE A 155 20.81 -17.09 -11.54
C PHE A 155 20.74 -16.76 -10.05
N ASP A 156 20.65 -15.46 -9.73
CA ASP A 156 20.24 -15.03 -8.40
C ASP A 156 18.72 -15.19 -8.25
N VAL A 157 18.30 -15.67 -7.08
CA VAL A 157 16.90 -15.90 -6.71
C VAL A 157 16.52 -15.03 -5.52
N PRO A 158 15.23 -14.77 -5.24
CA PRO A 158 14.81 -13.96 -4.09
C PRO A 158 15.40 -14.50 -2.78
N ASP A 159 15.93 -13.58 -1.96
CA ASP A 159 16.47 -13.87 -0.63
C ASP A 159 15.64 -13.14 0.43
N LEU A 160 15.08 -13.90 1.39
CA LEU A 160 14.26 -13.35 2.45
C LEU A 160 15.00 -12.33 3.33
N ASN A 161 16.35 -12.44 3.44
CA ASN A 161 17.14 -11.48 4.19
C ASN A 161 17.15 -10.07 3.57
N THR A 162 16.76 -9.95 2.29
CA THR A 162 16.77 -8.66 1.56
C THR A 162 15.37 -8.08 1.36
N VAL A 163 14.31 -8.82 1.70
CA VAL A 163 12.92 -8.40 1.55
C VAL A 163 12.23 -8.04 2.88
N ASN A 164 13.02 -7.71 3.91
CA ASN A 164 12.51 -7.31 5.23
C ASN A 164 12.04 -5.84 5.26
N ASP A 165 11.43 -5.46 6.38
CA ASP A 165 10.95 -4.10 6.67
C ASP A 165 11.88 -3.34 7.64
N ASP A 166 13.15 -3.72 7.76
CA ASP A 166 14.09 -3.15 8.74
C ASP A 166 14.25 -1.64 8.60
N ILE A 167 14.23 -1.12 7.36
CA ILE A 167 14.33 0.33 7.10
C ILE A 167 13.11 1.05 7.68
N VAL A 168 11.91 0.57 7.37
CA VAL A 168 10.65 1.16 7.84
C VAL A 168 10.53 1.04 9.36
N ASN A 169 10.97 -0.09 9.93
CA ASN A 169 10.93 -0.32 11.38
C ASN A 169 12.03 0.45 12.13
N GLY A 170 12.93 1.16 11.41
CA GLY A 170 13.99 1.97 12.02
C GLY A 170 15.12 1.16 12.66
N VAL A 171 15.26 -0.11 12.28
CA VAL A 171 16.30 -1.02 12.79
C VAL A 171 17.41 -1.31 11.76
N ALA A 172 17.26 -0.79 10.53
CA ALA A 172 18.29 -0.93 9.50
C ALA A 172 19.61 -0.27 9.91
N VAL A 173 20.71 -0.96 9.70
CA VAL A 173 22.06 -0.47 9.99
C VAL A 173 22.61 0.22 8.73
N PRO A 174 23.33 1.35 8.86
CA PRO A 174 24.07 1.95 7.75
C PRO A 174 25.02 0.93 7.10
N ALA A 175 25.28 1.09 5.80
CA ALA A 175 26.28 0.26 5.11
C ALA A 175 27.68 0.42 5.76
N PRO A 176 28.61 -0.54 5.54
CA PRO A 176 29.96 -0.46 6.14
C PRO A 176 30.74 0.81 5.81
N ASP A 177 30.44 1.47 4.69
CA ASP A 177 31.00 2.76 4.27
C ASP A 177 30.30 3.97 4.90
N GLY A 178 29.32 3.75 5.79
CA GLY A 178 28.52 4.78 6.44
C GLY A 178 27.35 5.30 5.60
N THR A 179 27.11 4.74 4.40
CA THR A 179 25.96 5.11 3.57
C THR A 179 24.64 4.74 4.25
N GLN A 180 23.72 5.70 4.34
CA GLN A 180 22.41 5.57 4.98
C GLN A 180 21.32 5.31 3.93
N GLN A 181 20.15 4.87 4.40
CA GLN A 181 19.01 4.57 3.55
C GLN A 181 18.29 5.85 3.10
N LEU A 182 18.01 5.96 1.80
CA LEU A 182 17.28 7.09 1.20
C LEU A 182 15.78 6.81 1.05
N ALA A 183 15.41 5.55 0.81
CA ALA A 183 14.05 5.10 0.58
C ALA A 183 13.58 4.14 1.70
N PRO A 184 12.25 4.03 1.95
CA PRO A 184 11.71 3.16 2.99
C PRO A 184 11.81 1.67 2.67
N PHE A 185 12.01 1.31 1.40
CA PHE A 185 12.07 -0.08 0.94
C PHE A 185 13.27 -0.29 0.01
N THR A 186 13.83 -1.50 0.05
CA THR A 186 14.80 -1.97 -0.96
C THR A 186 14.09 -2.33 -2.26
N ALA A 187 14.82 -2.35 -3.39
CA ALA A 187 14.27 -2.78 -4.67
C ALA A 187 13.70 -4.20 -4.63
N GLN A 188 14.37 -5.14 -3.96
CA GLN A 188 13.86 -6.52 -3.80
C GLN A 188 12.58 -6.58 -2.98
N ARG A 189 12.46 -5.76 -1.90
CA ARG A 189 11.24 -5.68 -1.09
C ARG A 189 10.06 -5.15 -1.90
N VAL A 190 10.31 -4.16 -2.79
CA VAL A 190 9.30 -3.65 -3.70
C VAL A 190 8.87 -4.72 -4.69
N ASP A 191 9.80 -5.36 -5.40
CA ASP A 191 9.48 -6.40 -6.40
C ASP A 191 8.73 -7.58 -5.79
N TYR A 192 9.14 -8.02 -4.60
CA TYR A 192 8.42 -9.06 -3.87
C TYR A 192 6.97 -8.65 -3.61
N SER A 193 6.74 -7.41 -3.18
CA SER A 193 5.39 -6.92 -2.95
C SER A 193 4.57 -6.79 -4.22
N LEU A 194 5.14 -6.31 -5.32
CA LEU A 194 4.44 -6.21 -6.61
C LEU A 194 3.99 -7.59 -7.10
N ALA A 195 4.86 -8.62 -6.98
CA ALA A 195 4.51 -10.00 -7.32
C ALA A 195 3.39 -10.55 -6.43
N ARG A 196 3.42 -10.27 -5.11
CA ARG A 196 2.38 -10.69 -4.17
C ARG A 196 1.06 -9.95 -4.39
N LEU A 197 1.09 -8.66 -4.72
CA LEU A 197 -0.11 -7.91 -5.08
C LEU A 197 -0.82 -8.52 -6.26
N SER A 198 -0.12 -8.77 -7.37
CA SER A 198 -0.72 -9.41 -8.54
C SER A 198 -1.35 -10.76 -8.19
N HIS A 199 -0.68 -11.57 -7.36
CA HIS A 199 -1.20 -12.86 -6.90
C HIS A 199 -2.47 -12.73 -6.06
N TYR A 200 -2.51 -11.80 -5.10
CA TYR A 200 -3.65 -11.66 -4.18
C TYR A 200 -4.84 -10.93 -4.79
N THR A 201 -4.60 -10.00 -5.71
CA THR A 201 -5.64 -9.10 -6.22
C THR A 201 -6.11 -9.44 -7.63
N ALA A 202 -5.35 -10.27 -8.37
CA ALA A 202 -5.50 -10.54 -9.79
C ALA A 202 -5.51 -9.25 -10.64
N THR A 203 -4.82 -8.19 -10.18
CA THR A 203 -4.62 -6.95 -10.95
C THR A 203 -3.15 -6.56 -10.92
N ALA A 204 -2.69 -5.98 -12.02
CA ALA A 204 -1.34 -5.49 -12.14
C ALA A 204 -1.15 -4.16 -11.37
N ALA A 205 0.09 -3.90 -10.93
CA ALA A 205 0.42 -2.75 -10.08
C ALA A 205 0.13 -1.39 -10.75
N GLU A 206 0.23 -1.31 -12.08
CA GLU A 206 -0.04 -0.11 -12.88
C GLU A 206 -1.51 0.34 -12.87
N HIS A 207 -2.41 -0.49 -12.37
CA HIS A 207 -3.81 -0.12 -12.24
C HIS A 207 -4.12 0.56 -10.90
N PHE A 208 -3.29 0.33 -9.88
CA PHE A 208 -3.50 0.92 -8.56
C PHE A 208 -3.48 2.46 -8.61
N GLN A 209 -4.38 3.05 -7.84
CA GLN A 209 -4.53 4.48 -7.71
C GLN A 209 -4.01 4.97 -6.35
N ASN A 210 -3.69 6.25 -6.26
CA ASN A 210 -3.07 6.83 -5.05
C ASN A 210 -4.02 6.91 -3.84
N PHE A 211 -5.31 6.71 -4.03
CA PHE A 211 -6.32 6.73 -2.96
C PHE A 211 -6.94 5.34 -2.85
N VAL A 212 -6.76 4.69 -1.69
CA VAL A 212 -7.13 3.29 -1.50
C VAL A 212 -8.23 3.15 -0.46
N LEU A 213 -9.33 2.51 -0.82
CA LEU A 213 -10.39 2.07 0.07
C LEU A 213 -10.23 0.58 0.37
N PHE A 214 -10.23 0.21 1.65
CA PHE A 214 -10.33 -1.18 2.09
C PHE A 214 -11.74 -1.49 2.54
N THR A 215 -12.21 -2.67 2.19
CA THR A 215 -13.48 -3.21 2.66
C THR A 215 -13.38 -4.70 2.89
N ASN A 216 -14.36 -5.29 3.56
CA ASN A 216 -14.42 -6.71 3.85
C ASN A 216 -15.72 -7.39 3.40
N TYR A 217 -16.55 -6.69 2.58
CA TYR A 217 -17.83 -7.22 2.10
C TYR A 217 -18.04 -7.00 0.60
N GLN A 218 -18.63 -8.00 -0.05
CA GLN A 218 -18.87 -7.99 -1.49
C GLN A 218 -19.80 -6.86 -1.93
N PHE A 219 -20.84 -6.56 -1.17
CA PHE A 219 -21.80 -5.54 -1.58
C PHE A 219 -21.17 -4.13 -1.72
N TYR A 220 -20.07 -3.81 -1.00
CA TYR A 220 -19.31 -2.57 -1.24
C TYR A 220 -18.62 -2.59 -2.60
N VAL A 221 -18.22 -3.76 -3.07
CA VAL A 221 -17.67 -3.94 -4.43
C VAL A 221 -18.75 -3.66 -5.45
N ASP A 222 -19.95 -4.21 -5.24
CA ASP A 222 -21.09 -4.05 -6.16
C ASP A 222 -21.51 -2.56 -6.26
N GLU A 223 -21.57 -1.86 -5.12
CA GLU A 223 -21.85 -0.42 -5.07
C GLU A 223 -20.71 0.41 -5.71
N PHE A 224 -19.44 0.00 -5.53
CA PHE A 224 -18.31 0.68 -6.16
C PHE A 224 -18.31 0.51 -7.68
N GLU A 225 -18.66 -0.66 -8.18
CA GLU A 225 -18.83 -0.88 -9.61
C GLU A 225 -19.98 -0.04 -10.17
N ALA A 226 -21.12 0.02 -9.48
CA ALA A 226 -22.24 0.86 -9.87
C ALA A 226 -21.84 2.36 -9.90
N PHE A 227 -21.13 2.83 -8.87
CA PHE A 227 -20.58 4.18 -8.86
C PHE A 227 -19.60 4.41 -10.01
N ALA A 228 -18.69 3.47 -10.27
CA ALA A 228 -17.69 3.60 -11.32
C ALA A 228 -18.35 3.72 -12.72
N ARG A 229 -19.37 2.90 -13.00
CA ARG A 229 -20.14 2.99 -14.25
C ARG A 229 -20.84 4.34 -14.40
N ALA A 230 -21.47 4.84 -13.34
CA ALA A 230 -22.07 6.17 -13.35
C ALA A 230 -21.01 7.29 -13.53
N ALA A 231 -19.83 7.13 -12.93
CA ALA A 231 -18.73 8.08 -13.08
C ALA A 231 -18.14 8.11 -14.50
N LEU A 232 -18.04 6.96 -15.16
CA LEU A 232 -17.62 6.87 -16.59
C LEU A 232 -18.65 7.50 -17.53
N ALA A 233 -19.93 7.52 -17.16
CA ALA A 233 -20.97 8.24 -17.92
C ALA A 233 -20.84 9.77 -17.81
N ASN A 234 -20.05 10.28 -16.86
CA ASN A 234 -19.88 11.72 -16.62
C ASN A 234 -18.42 12.17 -16.77
N PRO A 235 -17.98 12.59 -17.97
CA PRO A 235 -16.61 13.01 -18.22
C PRO A 235 -16.11 14.15 -17.33
N ALA A 236 -17.01 14.96 -16.76
CA ALA A 236 -16.65 16.07 -15.89
C ALA A 236 -15.99 15.59 -14.58
N LEU A 237 -16.19 14.33 -14.16
CA LEU A 237 -15.53 13.74 -13.00
C LEU A 237 -14.07 13.36 -13.28
N GLY A 238 -13.67 13.31 -14.57
CA GLY A 238 -12.28 13.06 -14.98
C GLY A 238 -11.79 11.62 -14.78
N TYR A 239 -12.69 10.66 -14.58
CA TYR A 239 -12.34 9.25 -14.56
C TYR A 239 -12.28 8.70 -15.99
N SER A 240 -11.30 7.85 -16.29
CA SER A 240 -11.00 7.38 -17.64
C SER A 240 -11.32 5.91 -17.90
N ALA A 241 -11.28 5.07 -16.88
CA ALA A 241 -11.55 3.65 -17.00
C ALA A 241 -11.84 3.03 -15.63
N PHE A 242 -12.51 1.89 -15.62
CA PHE A 242 -12.63 1.02 -14.47
C PHE A 242 -11.95 -0.31 -14.77
N VAL A 243 -11.16 -0.81 -13.81
CA VAL A 243 -10.42 -2.07 -13.93
C VAL A 243 -10.88 -3.03 -12.85
N ALA A 244 -11.30 -4.22 -13.27
CA ALA A 244 -11.71 -5.33 -12.42
C ALA A 244 -10.61 -6.42 -12.34
N PRO A 245 -10.70 -7.38 -11.40
CA PRO A 245 -9.80 -8.54 -11.34
C PRO A 245 -9.66 -9.25 -12.69
N GLY A 246 -8.46 -9.76 -12.98
CA GLY A 246 -8.06 -10.28 -14.29
C GLY A 246 -7.61 -9.19 -15.26
N ASN A 247 -7.31 -7.99 -14.76
CA ASN A 247 -6.93 -6.81 -15.56
C ASN A 247 -7.99 -6.43 -16.60
N GLN A 248 -9.26 -6.71 -16.32
CA GLN A 248 -10.37 -6.39 -17.22
C GLN A 248 -10.64 -4.88 -17.17
N ILE A 249 -10.46 -4.19 -18.27
CA ILE A 249 -10.58 -2.74 -18.40
C ILE A 249 -11.88 -2.41 -19.15
N ILE A 250 -12.71 -1.56 -18.55
CA ILE A 250 -13.83 -0.93 -19.23
C ILE A 250 -13.64 0.60 -19.21
N ASP A 251 -13.90 1.25 -20.32
CA ASP A 251 -13.81 2.70 -20.54
C ASP A 251 -15.18 3.34 -20.83
N SER A 252 -16.23 2.53 -20.76
CA SER A 252 -17.61 2.97 -20.98
C SER A 252 -18.54 2.38 -19.90
N PRO A 253 -19.68 3.04 -19.60
CA PRO A 253 -20.66 2.56 -18.62
C PRO A 253 -21.22 1.16 -18.91
N ASP A 254 -21.36 0.83 -20.19
CA ASP A 254 -21.94 -0.42 -20.67
C ASP A 254 -20.90 -1.52 -20.92
N GLY A 255 -19.62 -1.28 -20.61
CA GLY A 255 -18.55 -2.25 -20.77
C GLY A 255 -18.83 -3.53 -19.97
N GLU A 256 -18.55 -4.69 -20.56
CA GLU A 256 -18.77 -5.98 -19.92
C GLU A 256 -17.56 -6.40 -19.08
N ILE A 257 -17.82 -6.92 -17.88
CA ILE A 257 -16.83 -7.56 -17.01
C ILE A 257 -17.21 -9.04 -16.93
N LEU A 258 -16.31 -9.90 -17.40
CA LEU A 258 -16.53 -11.33 -17.41
C LEU A 258 -16.20 -11.94 -16.02
N PRO A 259 -16.99 -12.91 -15.57
CA PRO A 259 -16.68 -13.61 -14.33
C PRO A 259 -15.37 -14.39 -14.46
N LEU A 260 -14.51 -14.28 -13.44
CA LEU A 260 -13.28 -15.09 -13.41
C LEU A 260 -13.61 -16.54 -13.00
N PRO A 261 -12.92 -17.54 -13.57
CA PRO A 261 -13.05 -18.94 -13.15
C PRO A 261 -12.81 -19.15 -11.66
N LYS A 262 -11.93 -18.33 -11.07
CA LYS A 262 -11.65 -18.28 -9.64
C LYS A 262 -11.32 -16.85 -9.24
N MET A 263 -12.06 -16.34 -8.26
CA MET A 263 -11.76 -15.03 -7.69
C MET A 263 -10.46 -15.08 -6.87
N PRO A 264 -9.64 -14.03 -6.91
CA PRO A 264 -8.47 -13.90 -6.06
C PRO A 264 -8.90 -13.74 -4.59
N GLN A 265 -7.93 -13.89 -3.68
CA GLN A 265 -8.21 -13.80 -2.24
C GLN A 265 -8.63 -12.38 -1.81
N MET A 266 -8.05 -11.36 -2.42
CA MET A 266 -8.27 -9.94 -2.12
C MET A 266 -8.51 -9.15 -3.42
N PRO A 267 -9.66 -9.37 -4.10
CA PRO A 267 -9.92 -8.72 -5.38
C PRO A 267 -9.84 -7.21 -5.28
N SER A 268 -9.14 -6.60 -6.23
CA SER A 268 -8.99 -5.15 -6.29
C SER A 268 -9.64 -4.58 -7.54
N TYR A 269 -10.23 -3.40 -7.37
CA TYR A 269 -10.98 -2.68 -8.39
C TYR A 269 -10.45 -1.25 -8.47
N HIS A 270 -10.24 -0.74 -9.68
CA HIS A 270 -9.55 0.53 -9.86
C HIS A 270 -10.38 1.46 -10.76
N LEU A 271 -10.87 2.54 -10.19
CA LEU A 271 -11.48 3.63 -10.95
C LEU A 271 -10.38 4.63 -11.28
N LYS A 272 -9.89 4.53 -12.53
CA LYS A 272 -8.67 5.23 -12.98
C LYS A 272 -8.92 6.70 -13.28
N ARG A 273 -7.94 7.51 -12.91
CA ARG A 273 -7.84 8.92 -13.26
C ARG A 273 -6.40 9.26 -13.61
N GLU A 274 -6.19 10.29 -14.44
CA GLU A 274 -4.85 10.75 -14.84
C GLU A 274 -3.92 10.93 -13.62
N GLY A 275 -2.64 10.59 -13.78
CA GLY A 275 -1.63 10.66 -12.72
C GLY A 275 -1.88 9.74 -11.54
N SER A 276 -2.63 8.64 -11.73
CA SER A 276 -3.06 7.72 -10.67
C SER A 276 -3.88 8.39 -9.56
N GLN A 277 -4.56 9.50 -9.87
CA GLN A 277 -5.38 10.28 -8.93
C GLN A 277 -6.81 9.71 -8.75
N GLY A 278 -7.06 8.51 -9.23
CA GLY A 278 -8.31 7.79 -9.03
C GLY A 278 -8.39 7.08 -7.68
N ILE A 279 -9.29 6.10 -7.60
CA ILE A 279 -9.57 5.35 -6.37
C ILE A 279 -9.40 3.85 -6.65
N THR A 280 -8.68 3.17 -5.78
CA THR A 280 -8.62 1.71 -5.71
C THR A 280 -9.48 1.22 -4.55
N LEU A 281 -10.40 0.29 -4.79
CA LEU A 281 -11.10 -0.47 -3.76
C LEU A 281 -10.50 -1.86 -3.66
N VAL A 282 -10.17 -2.31 -2.45
CA VAL A 282 -9.66 -3.66 -2.18
C VAL A 282 -10.61 -4.37 -1.22
N ASN A 283 -11.20 -5.47 -1.65
CA ASN A 283 -11.92 -6.35 -0.75
C ASN A 283 -10.92 -7.30 -0.07
N ILE A 284 -10.51 -6.95 1.15
CA ILE A 284 -9.49 -7.70 1.89
C ILE A 284 -10.04 -8.93 2.60
N GLY A 285 -11.36 -9.14 2.59
CA GLY A 285 -11.99 -10.14 3.45
C GLY A 285 -11.90 -9.78 4.92
N VAL A 286 -12.10 -10.75 5.80
CA VAL A 286 -12.20 -10.51 7.25
C VAL A 286 -10.92 -10.95 7.97
N GLY A 287 -10.44 -10.10 8.87
CA GLY A 287 -9.40 -10.40 9.84
C GLY A 287 -8.12 -9.57 9.71
N PRO A 288 -7.40 -9.38 10.82
CA PRO A 288 -6.23 -8.51 10.88
C PRO A 288 -5.06 -9.03 10.03
N SER A 289 -4.92 -10.34 9.87
CA SER A 289 -3.88 -10.93 9.02
C SER A 289 -4.07 -10.55 7.55
N ASN A 290 -5.32 -10.50 7.06
CA ASN A 290 -5.64 -10.06 5.72
C ASN A 290 -5.37 -8.55 5.56
N ALA A 291 -5.79 -7.75 6.54
CA ALA A 291 -5.53 -6.31 6.59
C ALA A 291 -4.01 -6.01 6.54
N LYS A 292 -3.21 -6.75 7.33
CA LYS A 292 -1.75 -6.64 7.31
C LYS A 292 -1.19 -7.00 5.93
N THR A 293 -1.59 -8.13 5.37
CA THR A 293 -1.11 -8.60 4.05
C THR A 293 -1.39 -7.56 2.96
N ALA A 294 -2.60 -7.03 2.88
CA ALA A 294 -2.97 -6.03 1.88
C ALA A 294 -2.14 -4.74 2.06
N THR A 295 -2.06 -4.21 3.28
CA THR A 295 -1.36 -2.96 3.56
C THR A 295 0.16 -3.08 3.43
N ASP A 296 0.77 -4.22 3.83
CA ASP A 296 2.21 -4.48 3.66
C ASP A 296 2.62 -4.41 2.18
N HIS A 297 1.78 -4.94 1.28
CA HIS A 297 2.13 -4.96 -0.14
C HIS A 297 1.72 -3.69 -0.89
N ILE A 298 0.59 -3.07 -0.54
CA ILE A 298 0.15 -1.81 -1.16
C ILE A 298 1.06 -0.64 -0.76
N ALA A 299 1.66 -0.68 0.42
CA ALA A 299 2.54 0.38 0.92
C ALA A 299 3.70 0.71 -0.04
N VAL A 300 4.23 -0.26 -0.79
CA VAL A 300 5.34 -0.03 -1.74
C VAL A 300 4.93 0.84 -2.94
N LEU A 301 3.63 0.92 -3.25
CA LEU A 301 3.08 1.79 -4.29
C LEU A 301 2.99 3.25 -3.85
N ARG A 302 3.27 3.55 -2.58
CA ARG A 302 3.28 4.89 -1.99
C ARG A 302 1.96 5.64 -2.16
N PRO A 303 0.80 5.05 -1.77
CA PRO A 303 -0.48 5.73 -1.90
C PRO A 303 -0.51 7.01 -1.07
N HIS A 304 -1.30 7.98 -1.50
CA HIS A 304 -1.44 9.27 -0.82
C HIS A 304 -2.34 9.18 0.43
N ALA A 305 -3.28 8.25 0.43
CA ALA A 305 -4.10 7.93 1.59
C ALA A 305 -4.76 6.55 1.42
N TRP A 306 -5.09 5.93 2.55
CA TRP A 306 -5.98 4.78 2.58
C TRP A 306 -7.01 4.86 3.72
N LEU A 307 -8.21 4.34 3.48
CA LEU A 307 -9.29 4.32 4.44
C LEU A 307 -9.88 2.92 4.56
N MET A 308 -10.25 2.54 5.78
CA MET A 308 -11.12 1.38 6.02
C MET A 308 -12.57 1.84 6.03
N VAL A 309 -13.38 1.19 5.18
CA VAL A 309 -14.84 1.34 5.07
C VAL A 309 -15.45 -0.04 5.24
N GLY A 310 -16.00 -0.31 6.41
CA GLY A 310 -16.49 -1.65 6.76
C GLY A 310 -17.55 -1.62 7.86
N HIS A 311 -17.83 -2.78 8.41
CA HIS A 311 -18.80 -2.93 9.49
C HIS A 311 -18.12 -3.10 10.85
N CYS A 312 -18.88 -2.80 11.91
CA CYS A 312 -18.45 -3.03 13.28
C CYS A 312 -19.63 -3.50 14.16
N ALA A 313 -19.28 -4.16 15.24
CA ALA A 313 -20.18 -4.31 16.38
C ALA A 313 -20.23 -2.99 17.16
N GLY A 314 -21.41 -2.42 17.36
CA GLY A 314 -21.64 -1.27 18.24
C GLY A 314 -21.59 -1.68 19.70
N LEU A 315 -20.79 -0.98 20.52
CA LEU A 315 -20.57 -1.31 21.93
C LEU A 315 -21.41 -0.44 22.88
N ARG A 316 -22.16 0.52 22.37
CA ARG A 316 -22.97 1.43 23.18
C ARG A 316 -24.46 1.23 22.91
N ASN A 317 -25.25 1.18 23.97
CA ASN A 317 -26.72 1.02 23.85
C ASN A 317 -27.36 2.16 23.03
N SER A 318 -26.79 3.36 23.10
CA SER A 318 -27.26 4.55 22.37
C SER A 318 -26.98 4.56 20.88
N GLN A 319 -26.26 3.58 20.35
CA GLN A 319 -26.05 3.40 18.91
C GLN A 319 -27.22 2.65 18.30
N SER A 320 -27.51 2.92 17.04
CA SER A 320 -28.48 2.19 16.23
C SER A 320 -27.78 1.42 15.10
N LEU A 321 -28.40 0.37 14.59
CA LEU A 321 -27.91 -0.29 13.38
C LEU A 321 -27.91 0.71 12.23
N GLY A 322 -26.82 0.79 11.48
CA GLY A 322 -26.64 1.78 10.43
C GLY A 322 -25.97 3.09 10.87
N ASP A 323 -25.78 3.32 12.18
CA ASP A 323 -24.97 4.46 12.63
C ASP A 323 -23.53 4.33 12.17
N PHE A 324 -22.90 5.48 11.87
CA PHE A 324 -21.48 5.52 11.53
C PHE A 324 -20.60 5.69 12.77
N VAL A 325 -19.42 5.10 12.71
CA VAL A 325 -18.36 5.26 13.71
C VAL A 325 -17.11 5.77 13.04
N LEU A 326 -16.74 7.01 13.35
CA LEU A 326 -15.49 7.64 12.94
C LEU A 326 -14.42 7.34 14.01
N ALA A 327 -13.42 6.54 13.66
CA ALA A 327 -12.36 6.18 14.58
C ALA A 327 -11.44 7.38 14.84
N HIS A 328 -11.28 7.79 16.11
CA HIS A 328 -10.27 8.78 16.51
C HIS A 328 -9.23 8.22 17.50
N ALA A 329 -9.33 6.96 17.83
CA ALA A 329 -8.33 6.18 18.56
C ALA A 329 -8.51 4.69 18.23
N TYR A 330 -7.44 3.94 18.35
CA TYR A 330 -7.42 2.51 18.05
C TYR A 330 -6.92 1.72 19.26
N LEU A 331 -7.70 0.71 19.69
CA LEU A 331 -7.26 -0.31 20.63
C LEU A 331 -6.80 -1.53 19.82
N ARG A 332 -5.51 -1.84 19.93
CA ARG A 332 -4.87 -2.91 19.18
C ARG A 332 -4.88 -4.22 19.98
N GLU A 333 -5.87 -5.07 19.72
CA GLU A 333 -5.91 -6.46 20.14
C GLU A 333 -5.87 -7.41 18.92
N ASP A 334 -5.35 -6.91 17.80
CA ASP A 334 -5.18 -7.59 16.52
C ASP A 334 -4.00 -8.55 16.49
N ASN A 335 -3.01 -8.36 17.35
CA ASN A 335 -1.83 -9.19 17.62
C ASN A 335 -0.87 -9.46 16.42
N VAL A 336 -1.18 -8.99 15.22
CA VAL A 336 -0.42 -9.31 14.00
C VAL A 336 0.76 -8.36 13.71
N LEU A 337 0.85 -7.24 14.45
CA LEU A 337 1.89 -6.22 14.28
C LEU A 337 2.68 -5.95 15.56
N ASN A 338 2.56 -6.79 16.59
CA ASN A 338 3.18 -6.51 17.90
C ASN A 338 4.71 -6.48 17.84
N ASP A 339 5.32 -7.27 16.97
CA ASP A 339 6.77 -7.30 16.75
C ASP A 339 7.25 -6.10 15.91
N ASP A 340 6.45 -5.67 14.91
CA ASP A 340 6.79 -4.56 14.02
C ASP A 340 6.51 -3.18 14.65
N LEU A 341 5.42 -3.08 15.42
CA LEU A 341 4.99 -1.87 16.10
C LEU A 341 4.44 -2.25 17.49
N PRO A 342 5.24 -2.09 18.57
CA PRO A 342 4.80 -2.44 19.92
C PRO A 342 3.49 -1.77 20.33
N VAL A 343 2.66 -2.47 21.13
CA VAL A 343 1.32 -2.00 21.50
C VAL A 343 1.29 -0.71 22.32
N TRP A 344 2.41 -0.34 22.97
CA TRP A 344 2.52 0.93 23.70
C TRP A 344 2.70 2.15 22.80
N VAL A 345 3.01 1.96 21.49
CA VAL A 345 3.12 3.06 20.54
C VAL A 345 1.72 3.58 20.21
N PRO A 346 1.40 4.84 20.48
CA PRO A 346 0.11 5.40 20.13
C PRO A 346 -0.02 5.55 18.60
N VAL A 347 -1.14 5.13 18.06
CA VAL A 347 -1.50 5.34 16.65
C VAL A 347 -2.55 6.46 16.60
N PRO A 348 -2.13 7.73 16.40
CA PRO A 348 -3.02 8.86 16.46
C PRO A 348 -3.87 8.98 15.20
N PRO A 349 -5.09 9.52 15.28
CA PRO A 349 -5.85 9.88 14.10
C PRO A 349 -5.18 11.06 13.39
N LEU A 350 -5.39 11.15 12.09
CA LEU A 350 -4.91 12.27 11.28
C LEU A 350 -6.03 13.29 11.10
N ALA A 351 -5.80 14.52 11.56
CA ALA A 351 -6.83 15.57 11.58
C ALA A 351 -7.41 15.84 10.19
N GLU A 352 -6.58 15.84 9.16
CA GLU A 352 -6.98 16.09 7.78
C GLU A 352 -7.95 15.01 7.27
N VAL A 353 -7.67 13.75 7.64
CA VAL A 353 -8.51 12.61 7.27
C VAL A 353 -9.82 12.62 8.07
N GLN A 354 -9.76 12.96 9.37
CA GLN A 354 -10.95 13.10 10.20
C GLN A 354 -11.91 14.15 9.64
N VAL A 355 -11.39 15.32 9.26
CA VAL A 355 -12.19 16.42 8.67
C VAL A 355 -12.81 15.98 7.34
N ALA A 356 -12.03 15.35 6.45
CA ALA A 356 -12.53 14.88 5.16
C ALA A 356 -13.66 13.86 5.32
N LEU A 357 -13.55 12.92 6.28
CA LEU A 357 -14.59 11.93 6.57
C LEU A 357 -15.85 12.59 7.17
N GLU A 358 -15.70 13.48 8.16
CA GLU A 358 -16.85 14.18 8.77
C GLU A 358 -17.62 15.02 7.75
N GLU A 359 -16.90 15.78 6.92
CA GLU A 359 -17.51 16.57 5.84
C GLU A 359 -18.19 15.68 4.80
N ALA A 360 -17.60 14.52 4.45
CA ALA A 360 -18.21 13.60 3.51
C ALA A 360 -19.51 12.98 4.07
N VAL A 361 -19.53 12.63 5.36
CA VAL A 361 -20.77 12.15 6.01
C VAL A 361 -21.83 13.26 5.98
N ALA A 362 -21.48 14.48 6.35
CA ALA A 362 -22.42 15.62 6.35
C ALA A 362 -22.98 15.89 4.95
N GLU A 363 -22.14 15.83 3.92
CA GLU A 363 -22.52 16.07 2.52
C GLU A 363 -23.46 14.99 1.99
N ILE A 364 -23.12 13.71 2.18
CA ILE A 364 -23.94 12.59 1.66
C ILE A 364 -25.26 12.45 2.42
N THR A 365 -25.26 12.63 3.73
CA THR A 365 -26.47 12.49 4.55
C THR A 365 -27.31 13.76 4.61
N GLN A 366 -26.79 14.90 4.16
CA GLN A 366 -27.41 16.24 4.27
C GLN A 366 -27.74 16.63 5.72
N LEU A 367 -26.98 16.08 6.69
CA LEU A 367 -27.15 16.36 8.12
C LEU A 367 -26.02 17.25 8.65
N GLN A 368 -26.32 18.05 9.66
CA GLN A 368 -25.36 18.97 10.29
C GLN A 368 -25.53 19.01 11.81
N GLY A 369 -24.51 19.51 12.49
CA GLY A 369 -24.55 19.77 13.93
C GLY A 369 -24.97 18.55 14.75
N TYR A 370 -26.03 18.71 15.56
CA TYR A 370 -26.48 17.65 16.46
C TYR A 370 -27.07 16.44 15.73
N GLU A 371 -27.78 16.65 14.62
CA GLU A 371 -28.36 15.54 13.84
C GLU A 371 -27.28 14.67 13.21
N LEU A 372 -26.22 15.28 12.69
CA LEU A 372 -25.04 14.55 12.22
C LEU A 372 -24.42 13.71 13.36
N LYS A 373 -24.28 14.31 14.55
CA LYS A 373 -23.73 13.66 15.74
C LYS A 373 -24.55 12.48 16.23
N ARG A 374 -25.85 12.46 15.93
CA ARG A 374 -26.73 11.33 16.30
C ARG A 374 -26.42 10.07 15.50
N ILE A 375 -26.09 10.22 14.22
CA ILE A 375 -25.84 9.10 13.31
C ILE A 375 -24.35 8.80 13.11
N MET A 376 -23.45 9.72 13.45
CA MET A 376 -22.00 9.52 13.38
C MET A 376 -21.39 9.76 14.76
N ARG A 377 -20.88 8.66 15.35
CA ARG A 377 -20.18 8.70 16.64
C ARG A 377 -18.68 8.71 16.42
N THR A 378 -18.00 9.59 17.10
CA THR A 378 -16.53 9.63 17.09
C THR A 378 -16.01 8.99 18.36
N GLY A 379 -15.13 7.98 18.26
CA GLY A 379 -14.63 7.28 19.44
C GLY A 379 -13.54 6.26 19.14
N THR A 380 -13.12 5.55 20.19
CA THR A 380 -12.15 4.47 20.09
C THR A 380 -12.78 3.26 19.40
N VAL A 381 -12.08 2.73 18.39
CA VAL A 381 -12.39 1.46 17.75
C VAL A 381 -11.42 0.39 18.29
N ALA A 382 -11.96 -0.71 18.78
CA ALA A 382 -11.16 -1.88 19.16
C ALA A 382 -11.10 -2.85 17.99
N THR A 383 -9.89 -3.29 17.66
CA THR A 383 -9.67 -4.30 16.61
C THR A 383 -9.14 -5.58 17.28
N ILE A 384 -9.80 -6.70 17.04
CA ILE A 384 -9.45 -8.00 17.62
C ILE A 384 -9.15 -9.03 16.54
N ASP A 385 -8.42 -10.09 16.91
CA ASP A 385 -8.09 -11.22 16.04
C ASP A 385 -9.06 -12.40 16.14
N ASN A 386 -9.84 -12.48 17.22
CA ASN A 386 -10.77 -13.56 17.45
C ASN A 386 -12.17 -13.25 16.90
N ARG A 387 -12.49 -13.80 15.73
CA ARG A 387 -13.81 -13.61 15.08
C ARG A 387 -14.99 -14.09 15.93
N ASN A 388 -14.79 -15.09 16.76
CA ASN A 388 -15.82 -15.68 17.62
C ASN A 388 -15.63 -15.27 19.09
N TRP A 389 -15.33 -14.00 19.31
CA TRP A 389 -15.05 -13.44 20.64
C TRP A 389 -16.23 -13.59 21.61
N GLU A 390 -17.46 -13.69 21.08
CA GLU A 390 -18.68 -13.89 21.85
C GLU A 390 -18.77 -15.28 22.51
N LEU A 391 -18.03 -16.28 22.01
CA LEU A 391 -18.09 -17.67 22.46
C LEU A 391 -17.21 -17.99 23.68
N ARG A 392 -16.82 -16.97 24.45
CA ARG A 392 -16.01 -17.13 25.67
C ARG A 392 -16.59 -16.34 26.86
N ASP A 393 -16.00 -16.52 28.03
CA ASP A 393 -16.33 -15.66 29.17
C ASP A 393 -16.10 -14.19 28.82
N GLN A 394 -17.13 -13.36 29.02
CA GLN A 394 -17.15 -11.97 28.62
C GLN A 394 -16.59 -11.00 29.67
N SER A 395 -16.32 -11.46 30.90
CA SER A 395 -15.85 -10.59 31.98
C SER A 395 -14.56 -9.84 31.62
N GLY A 396 -13.57 -10.54 31.06
CA GLY A 396 -12.30 -9.97 30.64
C GLY A 396 -12.44 -9.00 29.44
N PRO A 397 -13.00 -9.43 28.30
CA PRO A 397 -13.25 -8.57 27.14
C PRO A 397 -14.04 -7.30 27.47
N ILE A 398 -15.17 -7.43 28.19
CA ILE A 398 -16.00 -6.29 28.59
C ILE A 398 -15.20 -5.31 29.47
N HIS A 399 -14.40 -5.82 30.40
CA HIS A 399 -13.58 -4.96 31.26
C HIS A 399 -12.57 -4.15 30.43
N ARG A 400 -11.83 -4.78 29.50
CA ARG A 400 -10.86 -4.09 28.62
C ARG A 400 -11.54 -3.06 27.70
N LEU A 401 -12.64 -3.43 27.05
CA LEU A 401 -13.45 -2.54 26.22
C LEU A 401 -14.00 -1.36 27.02
N SER A 402 -14.39 -1.59 28.28
CA SER A 402 -14.83 -0.53 29.19
C SER A 402 -13.68 0.41 29.58
N LEU A 403 -12.51 -0.12 29.92
CA LEU A 403 -11.33 0.70 30.26
C LEU A 403 -10.88 1.57 29.08
N SER A 404 -10.84 1.00 27.88
CA SER A 404 -10.43 1.71 26.66
C SER A 404 -11.46 2.73 26.16
N ARG A 405 -12.67 2.73 26.73
CA ARG A 405 -13.81 3.53 26.25
C ARG A 405 -14.19 3.24 24.79
N ALA A 406 -13.87 2.05 24.28
CA ALA A 406 -14.23 1.65 22.94
C ALA A 406 -15.74 1.77 22.71
N ILE A 407 -16.11 2.27 21.53
CA ILE A 407 -17.52 2.42 21.10
C ILE A 407 -17.87 1.46 19.95
N ALA A 408 -16.86 0.89 19.32
CA ALA A 408 -17.03 -0.09 18.26
C ALA A 408 -15.94 -1.15 18.33
N LEU A 409 -16.23 -2.32 17.76
CA LEU A 409 -15.31 -3.44 17.64
C LEU A 409 -15.36 -3.97 16.22
N ASP A 410 -14.16 -4.12 15.60
CA ASP A 410 -13.97 -4.72 14.29
C ASP A 410 -12.77 -5.69 14.29
N MET A 411 -12.28 -6.04 13.10
CA MET A 411 -11.16 -6.96 12.96
C MET A 411 -10.02 -6.40 12.07
N GLU A 412 -10.10 -5.19 11.53
CA GLU A 412 -9.16 -4.68 10.52
C GLU A 412 -8.62 -3.28 10.80
N SER A 413 -9.42 -2.41 11.37
CA SER A 413 -9.14 -0.96 11.40
C SER A 413 -7.84 -0.59 12.08
N ALA A 414 -7.53 -1.15 13.26
CA ALA A 414 -6.31 -0.82 13.97
C ALA A 414 -5.06 -1.35 13.25
N THR A 415 -5.16 -2.47 12.55
CA THR A 415 -4.08 -3.02 11.74
C THR A 415 -3.78 -2.11 10.53
N ILE A 416 -4.83 -1.66 9.83
CA ILE A 416 -4.72 -0.73 8.70
C ILE A 416 -4.12 0.60 9.17
N ALA A 417 -4.58 1.12 10.31
CA ALA A 417 -4.08 2.35 10.90
C ALA A 417 -2.61 2.22 11.35
N ALA A 418 -2.25 1.12 12.02
CA ALA A 418 -0.89 0.84 12.48
C ALA A 418 0.09 0.71 11.32
N ASN A 419 -0.27 0.03 10.24
CA ASN A 419 0.55 -0.02 9.04
C ASN A 419 0.59 1.33 8.31
N GLY A 420 -0.48 2.12 8.31
CA GLY A 420 -0.45 3.50 7.83
C GLY A 420 0.56 4.34 8.59
N PHE A 421 0.58 4.20 9.90
CA PHE A 421 1.56 4.86 10.77
C PHE A 421 2.99 4.39 10.46
N ARG A 422 3.25 3.07 10.38
CA ARG A 422 4.56 2.49 10.05
C ARG A 422 5.07 2.96 8.68
N PHE A 423 4.25 2.84 7.66
CA PHE A 423 4.62 3.13 6.28
C PHE A 423 4.47 4.60 5.89
N ARG A 424 4.06 5.45 6.82
CA ARG A 424 3.81 6.88 6.58
C ARG A 424 2.78 7.16 5.49
N VAL A 425 1.76 6.31 5.39
CA VAL A 425 0.60 6.52 4.53
C VAL A 425 -0.53 7.08 5.36
N PRO A 426 -1.09 8.26 5.05
CA PRO A 426 -2.24 8.82 5.73
C PRO A 426 -3.41 7.84 5.75
N TYR A 427 -4.01 7.65 6.92
CA TYR A 427 -5.03 6.63 7.17
C TYR A 427 -6.22 7.16 7.93
N GLY A 428 -7.34 6.45 7.79
CA GLY A 428 -8.57 6.71 8.55
C GLY A 428 -9.51 5.52 8.50
N THR A 429 -10.54 5.59 9.33
CA THR A 429 -11.55 4.54 9.45
C THR A 429 -12.92 5.15 9.68
N LEU A 430 -13.86 4.76 8.85
CA LEU A 430 -15.29 4.97 9.06
C LEU A 430 -15.99 3.61 9.02
N LEU A 431 -16.70 3.24 10.07
CA LEU A 431 -17.42 1.97 10.17
C LEU A 431 -18.91 2.21 10.23
N CYS A 432 -19.69 1.21 9.82
CA CYS A 432 -21.15 1.18 9.97
C CYS A 432 -21.54 0.09 10.98
N VAL A 433 -22.37 0.44 11.96
CA VAL A 433 -22.83 -0.50 12.99
C VAL A 433 -23.75 -1.54 12.36
N SER A 434 -23.33 -2.81 12.40
CA SER A 434 -24.09 -3.95 11.85
C SER A 434 -24.87 -4.74 12.89
N ASP A 435 -24.42 -4.70 14.14
CA ASP A 435 -24.95 -5.45 15.28
C ASP A 435 -24.51 -4.81 16.59
N LYS A 436 -25.16 -5.18 17.70
CA LYS A 436 -24.80 -4.73 19.06
C LYS A 436 -24.83 -5.92 20.02
N PRO A 437 -23.82 -6.79 20.00
CA PRO A 437 -23.85 -8.07 20.75
C PRO A 437 -24.04 -7.89 22.27
N LEU A 438 -23.40 -6.85 22.86
CA LEU A 438 -23.53 -6.57 24.30
C LEU A 438 -24.94 -6.09 24.73
N HIS A 439 -25.80 -5.79 23.75
CA HIS A 439 -27.17 -5.30 23.99
C HIS A 439 -28.24 -6.22 23.38
N GLY A 440 -27.89 -7.47 23.06
CA GLY A 440 -28.80 -8.47 22.54
C GLY A 440 -29.20 -8.36 21.08
N GLU A 441 -28.62 -7.40 20.33
CA GLU A 441 -28.83 -7.24 18.89
C GLU A 441 -27.73 -7.97 18.13
N LEU A 442 -27.88 -9.30 18.02
CA LEU A 442 -26.91 -10.17 17.33
C LEU A 442 -27.11 -10.13 15.80
N LYS A 443 -26.04 -10.40 15.05
CA LYS A 443 -26.09 -10.48 13.60
C LYS A 443 -26.74 -11.79 13.14
N LEU A 444 -28.07 -11.78 13.07
CA LEU A 444 -28.88 -12.93 12.68
C LEU A 444 -29.59 -12.69 11.34
N PRO A 445 -29.96 -13.74 10.58
CA PRO A 445 -30.74 -13.60 9.36
C PRO A 445 -32.03 -12.79 9.58
N GLY A 446 -32.31 -11.84 8.70
CA GLY A 446 -33.51 -10.99 8.76
C GLY A 446 -33.39 -9.72 9.62
N MET A 447 -32.25 -9.45 10.24
CA MET A 447 -32.02 -8.25 11.04
C MET A 447 -31.78 -6.98 10.23
N ALA A 448 -31.51 -7.09 8.93
CA ALA A 448 -31.25 -5.94 8.08
C ALA A 448 -32.55 -5.18 7.74
N THR A 449 -32.68 -3.97 8.28
CA THR A 449 -33.77 -3.03 7.94
C THR A 449 -33.47 -2.25 6.66
N ASP A 450 -34.46 -1.58 6.07
CA ASP A 450 -34.28 -0.71 4.93
C ASP A 450 -33.38 0.48 5.27
N PHE A 451 -33.45 1.00 6.50
CA PHE A 451 -32.55 2.04 7.00
C PHE A 451 -31.09 1.56 6.95
N TYR A 452 -30.81 0.37 7.49
CA TYR A 452 -29.47 -0.20 7.45
C TYR A 452 -28.95 -0.36 6.01
N ARG A 453 -29.77 -0.86 5.08
CA ARG A 453 -29.37 -1.00 3.67
C ARG A 453 -29.03 0.35 3.01
N THR A 454 -29.84 1.38 3.27
CA THR A 454 -29.60 2.74 2.77
C THR A 454 -28.30 3.29 3.33
N GLN A 455 -28.05 3.12 4.63
CA GLN A 455 -26.83 3.61 5.26
C GLN A 455 -25.57 2.90 4.75
N VAL A 456 -25.68 1.66 4.37
CA VAL A 456 -24.58 0.89 3.80
C VAL A 456 -24.20 1.39 2.40
N SER A 457 -25.17 1.68 1.52
CA SER A 457 -24.91 2.32 0.22
C SER A 457 -24.28 3.71 0.42
N ASN A 458 -24.85 4.53 1.30
CA ASN A 458 -24.28 5.83 1.65
C ASN A 458 -22.85 5.72 2.17
N HIS A 459 -22.54 4.67 2.93
CA HIS A 459 -21.24 4.47 3.55
C HIS A 459 -20.09 4.37 2.52
N LEU A 460 -20.29 3.60 1.43
CA LEU A 460 -19.31 3.57 0.35
C LEU A 460 -19.17 4.93 -0.32
N LEU A 461 -20.28 5.60 -0.63
CA LEU A 461 -20.27 6.93 -1.25
C LEU A 461 -19.54 7.96 -0.37
N ILE A 462 -19.69 7.86 0.95
CA ILE A 462 -18.95 8.68 1.91
C ILE A 462 -17.45 8.39 1.80
N GLY A 463 -17.05 7.12 1.74
CA GLY A 463 -15.65 6.72 1.55
C GLY A 463 -15.05 7.29 0.26
N VAL A 464 -15.76 7.16 -0.85
CA VAL A 464 -15.38 7.75 -2.15
C VAL A 464 -15.27 9.27 -2.04
N ARG A 465 -16.28 9.93 -1.47
CA ARG A 465 -16.29 11.38 -1.33
C ARG A 465 -15.18 11.92 -0.42
N ALA A 466 -14.85 11.18 0.65
CA ALA A 466 -13.71 11.52 1.50
C ALA A 466 -12.38 11.42 0.73
N MET A 467 -12.20 10.39 -0.13
CA MET A 467 -11.04 10.28 -0.98
C MET A 467 -10.93 11.42 -2.01
N GLU A 468 -12.06 11.83 -2.58
CA GLU A 468 -12.08 13.00 -3.48
C GLU A 468 -11.67 14.28 -2.76
N LYS A 469 -12.18 14.52 -1.54
CA LYS A 469 -11.77 15.66 -0.71
C LYS A 469 -10.28 15.63 -0.38
N LEU A 470 -9.73 14.46 -0.04
CA LEU A 470 -8.30 14.30 0.21
C LEU A 470 -7.48 14.54 -1.06
N ARG A 471 -7.92 14.07 -2.21
CA ARG A 471 -7.29 14.31 -3.52
C ARG A 471 -7.19 15.79 -3.85
N ASP A 472 -8.23 16.55 -3.53
CA ASP A 472 -8.31 17.97 -3.83
C ASP A 472 -7.47 18.83 -2.85
N MET A 473 -6.94 18.22 -1.79
CA MET A 473 -6.00 18.86 -0.86
C MET A 473 -4.56 18.85 -1.43
N PRO A 474 -3.77 19.91 -1.20
CA PRO A 474 -2.34 19.87 -1.48
C PRO A 474 -1.65 18.74 -0.69
N LEU A 475 -0.68 18.04 -1.30
CA LEU A 475 0.11 16.99 -0.62
C LEU A 475 0.74 17.47 0.69
N SER A 476 1.14 18.74 0.78
CA SER A 476 1.67 19.34 2.01
C SER A 476 0.66 19.39 3.17
N ARG A 477 -0.62 19.19 2.91
CA ARG A 477 -1.67 19.07 3.94
C ARG A 477 -1.97 17.63 4.32
N ILE A 478 -1.96 16.70 3.34
CA ILE A 478 -2.32 15.29 3.57
C ILE A 478 -1.22 14.60 4.38
N HIS A 479 0.06 14.85 4.05
CA HIS A 479 1.19 14.25 4.75
C HIS A 479 1.43 14.93 6.09
N SER A 480 0.80 14.39 7.13
CA SER A 480 1.02 14.85 8.50
C SER A 480 2.46 14.55 8.96
N ARG A 481 3.13 15.56 9.57
CA ARG A 481 4.43 15.38 10.24
C ARG A 481 4.37 14.35 11.37
N LYS A 482 3.19 14.04 11.90
CA LYS A 482 2.98 13.03 12.94
C LYS A 482 3.42 11.65 12.50
N LEU A 483 3.46 11.36 11.20
CA LEU A 483 3.89 10.08 10.67
C LEU A 483 5.41 9.96 10.55
N ARG A 484 6.16 11.05 10.76
CA ARG A 484 7.63 11.05 10.61
C ARG A 484 8.32 10.83 11.95
N SER A 485 9.25 9.88 12.02
CA SER A 485 10.16 9.69 13.15
C SER A 485 11.37 10.62 13.07
N PHE A 486 12.27 10.57 14.06
CA PHE A 486 13.48 11.40 14.08
C PHE A 486 14.52 11.01 13.02
N HIS A 487 14.56 9.72 12.64
CA HIS A 487 15.54 9.14 11.71
C HIS A 487 14.85 8.47 10.52
N GLU A 488 14.02 9.27 9.83
CA GLU A 488 13.27 8.80 8.68
C GLU A 488 14.06 8.91 7.38
N THR A 489 13.77 7.99 6.45
CA THR A 489 14.24 8.09 5.07
C THR A 489 13.63 9.32 4.39
N ALA A 490 14.35 9.87 3.40
CA ALA A 490 13.93 11.09 2.73
C ALA A 490 12.78 10.88 1.74
N PHE A 491 12.70 9.71 1.12
CA PHE A 491 11.61 9.41 0.19
C PHE A 491 10.28 9.25 0.94
N MET A 492 9.20 9.65 0.25
CA MET A 492 7.84 9.45 0.72
C MET A 492 7.57 7.98 0.99
#